data_90e64ce00bf3806defb5b6f49993ae4f
#
_entry.id   90e64ce00bf3806defb5b6f49993ae4f
#
_cell.length_a   1.000
_cell.length_b   1.000
_cell.length_c   1.000
_cell.angle_alpha   90.00
_cell.angle_beta   90.00
_cell.angle_gamma   90.00
#
_symmetry.space_group_name_H-M   'P 1'
#
loop_
_entity.id
_entity.type
_entity.pdbx_description
1 polymer ?
#
loop_
_entity_poly.entity_id
_entity_poly.type
_entity_poly.pdbx_seq_one_letter_code
_entity_poly.pdbx_strand_id
1 'polypeptide(L)'
;MSLPSAVVVQAQAATTRTAITAQHAQQYAMRLLKFALLAATTDALRTNRRAVLRQASAGTLMVNLPFQLPSIGRAAGPATNEVVGTVNGIRRKRLGGSDIVVSEVGLGTQRWGGADFNSPDKELCHKLLDRGVLEGGINLIDTAEQYPIPSSRDKPEGATEEIIGSWLAGGKGRRDKVVLASKITGGRNVNKRTLVSDCEGSLRRLGVDALDVYLLHWPARYTPQSNWGQSLEYDWDLGQRAVPSAASFREIVGAMGELIKAGKIRGYGACNDNSVGLMGMHAAALELGVPPPCAMENDYSLVNRRVEENGLSEASSPAICNAGFLAYNVLAGGMLTGKYGLFLGEKTDPPAVDDPDRERATRNNQKPRGRMDTRGWGNTLGRYRTTAARSAMKNYARLADEYGLKGGTTELALRFCAGRGAVSSSLVGHTSLAQLDATVAAFKGAAKGPLPAQLRWEIDRVHLQNRLPLFSNDEAQSDWLGEGFIGERIP
;
A
#
# COMPACT_ATOMS: atom_id res chain seq x y z
N MET A 1 -51.40 -58.25 14.49
CA MET A 1 -52.02 -57.10 13.81
C MET A 1 -51.13 -55.88 14.09
N SER A 2 -50.30 -55.53 13.15
CA SER A 2 -49.31 -54.43 13.23
C SER A 2 -49.95 -53.16 12.72
N LEU A 3 -49.85 -52.08 13.51
CA LEU A 3 -50.26 -50.73 13.10
C LEU A 3 -49.29 -50.14 12.07
N PRO A 4 -49.76 -49.38 11.09
CA PRO A 4 -48.91 -48.95 9.98
C PRO A 4 -47.96 -47.81 10.34
N SER A 5 -46.75 -47.90 9.78
CA SER A 5 -45.57 -47.05 9.97
C SER A 5 -45.77 -45.55 9.65
N ALA A 6 -46.89 -45.16 9.11
CA ALA A 6 -47.18 -43.77 8.71
C ALA A 6 -47.54 -42.83 9.88
N VAL A 7 -48.06 -43.33 10.98
CA VAL A 7 -48.47 -42.53 12.15
C VAL A 7 -47.29 -42.08 13.00
N VAL A 8 -46.22 -42.89 13.05
CA VAL A 8 -45.00 -42.59 13.82
C VAL A 8 -44.17 -41.45 13.17
N VAL A 9 -44.15 -41.41 11.83
CA VAL A 9 -43.41 -40.37 11.08
C VAL A 9 -44.12 -38.99 11.19
N GLN A 10 -45.45 -38.96 11.23
CA GLN A 10 -46.19 -37.71 11.42
C GLN A 10 -46.06 -37.13 12.84
N ALA A 11 -45.97 -37.99 13.86
CA ALA A 11 -45.77 -37.53 15.25
C ALA A 11 -44.36 -36.96 15.48
N GLN A 12 -43.32 -37.54 14.86
CA GLN A 12 -41.98 -37.02 14.93
C GLN A 12 -41.81 -35.71 14.13
N ALA A 13 -42.43 -35.55 12.99
CA ALA A 13 -42.41 -34.30 12.22
C ALA A 13 -43.18 -33.15 12.91
N ALA A 14 -44.23 -33.43 13.66
CA ALA A 14 -44.95 -32.44 14.43
C ALA A 14 -44.18 -31.96 15.65
N THR A 15 -43.48 -32.85 16.38
CA THR A 15 -42.63 -32.49 17.51
C THR A 15 -41.38 -31.68 17.09
N THR A 16 -40.80 -31.99 15.94
CA THR A 16 -39.64 -31.23 15.42
C THR A 16 -40.03 -29.83 14.94
N ARG A 17 -41.19 -29.67 14.28
CA ARG A 17 -41.73 -28.36 13.89
C ARG A 17 -42.07 -27.49 15.11
N THR A 18 -42.66 -28.06 16.16
CA THR A 18 -42.99 -27.33 17.38
C THR A 18 -41.73 -26.88 18.15
N ALA A 19 -40.67 -27.71 18.14
CA ALA A 19 -39.38 -27.34 18.77
C ALA A 19 -38.66 -26.22 18.00
N ILE A 20 -38.68 -26.25 16.67
CA ILE A 20 -38.06 -25.19 15.83
C ILE A 20 -38.82 -23.87 15.96
N THR A 21 -40.15 -23.88 16.04
CA THR A 21 -40.97 -22.68 16.29
C THR A 21 -40.74 -22.11 17.70
N ALA A 22 -40.62 -22.96 18.71
CA ALA A 22 -40.31 -22.53 20.07
C ALA A 22 -38.94 -21.88 20.19
N GLN A 23 -37.94 -22.43 19.53
CA GLN A 23 -36.57 -21.87 19.52
C GLN A 23 -36.52 -20.52 18.79
N HIS A 24 -37.22 -20.36 17.68
CA HIS A 24 -37.35 -19.08 16.99
C HIS A 24 -38.15 -18.06 17.79
N ALA A 25 -39.21 -18.47 18.46
CA ALA A 25 -40.00 -17.60 19.35
C ALA A 25 -39.16 -17.13 20.53
N GLN A 26 -38.33 -18.00 21.11
CA GLN A 26 -37.42 -17.65 22.19
C GLN A 26 -36.30 -16.69 21.76
N GLN A 27 -35.75 -16.89 20.57
CA GLN A 27 -34.79 -15.95 19.96
C GLN A 27 -35.42 -14.59 19.65
N TYR A 28 -36.66 -14.59 19.18
CA TYR A 28 -37.41 -13.36 18.88
C TYR A 28 -37.75 -12.60 20.16
N ALA A 29 -38.20 -13.31 21.22
CA ALA A 29 -38.45 -12.73 22.53
C ALA A 29 -37.20 -12.16 23.18
N MET A 30 -36.04 -12.84 23.04
CA MET A 30 -34.74 -12.32 23.51
C MET A 30 -34.33 -11.07 22.73
N ARG A 31 -34.61 -10.98 21.43
CA ARG A 31 -34.35 -9.77 20.63
C ARG A 31 -35.25 -8.61 21.04
N LEU A 32 -36.54 -8.86 21.26
CA LEU A 32 -37.47 -7.85 21.75
C LEU A 32 -37.15 -7.37 23.16
N LEU A 33 -36.73 -8.27 24.06
CA LEU A 33 -36.27 -7.90 25.40
C LEU A 33 -35.02 -7.02 25.36
N LYS A 34 -34.07 -7.32 24.46
CA LYS A 34 -32.90 -6.46 24.24
C LYS A 34 -33.28 -5.08 23.67
N PHE A 35 -34.25 -5.03 22.76
CA PHE A 35 -34.75 -3.76 22.23
C PHE A 35 -35.56 -2.96 23.29
N ALA A 36 -36.33 -3.61 24.11
CA ALA A 36 -37.08 -2.96 25.20
C ALA A 36 -36.11 -2.44 26.30
N LEU A 37 -35.07 -3.18 26.62
CA LEU A 37 -34.03 -2.71 27.56
C LEU A 37 -33.29 -1.50 26.98
N LEU A 38 -32.99 -1.50 25.65
CA LEU A 38 -32.34 -0.35 24.99
C LEU A 38 -33.26 0.88 24.96
N ALA A 39 -34.57 0.71 24.75
CA ALA A 39 -35.56 1.78 24.79
C ALA A 39 -35.75 2.35 26.19
N ALA A 40 -35.80 1.49 27.22
CA ALA A 40 -35.93 1.90 28.62
C ALA A 40 -34.70 2.68 29.12
N THR A 41 -33.51 2.35 28.64
CA THR A 41 -32.28 3.11 28.97
C THR A 41 -32.23 4.48 28.30
N THR A 42 -32.79 4.62 27.08
CA THR A 42 -32.88 5.93 26.40
C THR A 42 -33.92 6.86 27.03
N ASP A 43 -35.02 6.34 27.54
CA ASP A 43 -36.02 7.16 28.26
C ASP A 43 -35.54 7.57 29.68
N ALA A 44 -34.86 6.69 30.37
CA ALA A 44 -34.23 7.02 31.66
C ALA A 44 -33.14 8.10 31.52
N LEU A 45 -32.43 8.13 30.41
CA LEU A 45 -31.44 9.17 30.11
C LEU A 45 -32.08 10.52 29.70
N ARG A 46 -33.31 10.53 29.17
CA ARG A 46 -34.03 11.78 28.84
C ARG A 46 -34.63 12.47 30.06
N THR A 47 -35.13 11.71 31.01
CA THR A 47 -35.77 12.24 32.24
C THR A 47 -34.79 12.72 33.30
N ASN A 48 -33.55 12.22 33.29
CA ASN A 48 -32.55 12.54 34.33
C ASN A 48 -31.54 13.64 33.97
N ARG A 49 -31.61 14.21 32.76
CA ARG A 49 -30.65 15.24 32.31
C ARG A 49 -30.65 16.51 33.18
N ARG A 50 -31.79 16.88 33.80
CA ARG A 50 -31.88 18.04 34.69
C ARG A 50 -31.44 17.80 36.13
N ALA A 51 -31.46 16.55 36.58
CA ALA A 51 -30.99 16.18 37.92
C ALA A 51 -29.45 15.99 38.00
N VAL A 52 -28.87 15.45 36.93
CA VAL A 52 -27.41 15.19 36.85
C VAL A 52 -26.60 16.48 36.73
N LEU A 53 -27.13 17.52 36.11
CA LEU A 53 -26.44 18.82 35.99
C LEU A 53 -26.40 19.66 37.28
N ARG A 54 -27.15 19.28 38.32
CA ARG A 54 -27.12 19.98 39.64
C ARG A 54 -26.20 19.29 40.66
N GLN A 55 -25.72 18.09 40.44
CA GLN A 55 -24.80 17.36 41.33
C GLN A 55 -23.36 17.27 40.84
N ALA A 56 -23.02 17.88 39.71
CA ALA A 56 -21.67 17.84 39.10
C ALA A 56 -20.69 18.87 39.72
N SER A 57 -21.01 19.48 40.88
CA SER A 57 -20.10 20.38 41.57
C SER A 57 -19.36 19.79 42.77
N ALA A 58 -19.52 18.50 43.05
CA ALA A 58 -18.71 17.86 44.08
C ALA A 58 -18.59 16.35 43.80
N GLY A 59 -17.42 15.94 43.36
CA GLY A 59 -17.05 14.52 43.33
C GLY A 59 -17.13 13.87 41.93
N THR A 60 -16.00 13.53 41.40
CA THR A 60 -15.82 12.75 40.17
C THR A 60 -16.45 11.36 40.34
N LEU A 61 -17.69 11.16 39.90
CA LEU A 61 -18.27 9.84 39.73
C LEU A 61 -17.92 9.33 38.34
N MET A 62 -16.91 8.47 38.28
CA MET A 62 -16.62 7.65 37.07
C MET A 62 -17.77 6.66 36.93
N VAL A 63 -18.74 6.97 36.07
CA VAL A 63 -19.71 5.98 35.59
C VAL A 63 -19.00 5.05 34.62
N ASN A 64 -18.59 3.89 35.08
CA ASN A 64 -18.16 2.79 34.22
C ASN A 64 -19.35 2.33 33.37
N LEU A 65 -19.51 2.91 32.18
CA LEU A 65 -20.39 2.36 31.16
C LEU A 65 -19.74 1.09 30.60
N PRO A 66 -20.43 -0.07 30.56
CA PRO A 66 -19.89 -1.32 30.05
C PRO A 66 -19.85 -1.39 28.51
N PHE A 67 -19.87 -0.26 27.83
CA PHE A 67 -19.58 -0.14 26.41
C PHE A 67 -18.21 0.54 26.27
N GLN A 68 -17.15 -0.16 26.67
CA GLN A 68 -15.87 0.03 26.04
C GLN A 68 -16.03 -0.51 24.59
N LEU A 69 -16.11 0.38 23.60
CA LEU A 69 -15.50 0.04 22.31
C LEU A 69 -14.18 -0.62 22.66
N PRO A 70 -13.85 -1.80 22.08
CA PRO A 70 -12.52 -2.34 22.28
C PRO A 70 -11.60 -1.15 22.00
N SER A 71 -10.91 -0.69 23.04
CA SER A 71 -9.88 0.29 22.87
C SER A 71 -9.00 -0.33 21.80
N ILE A 72 -8.95 0.28 20.62
CA ILE A 72 -7.86 0.02 19.69
C ILE A 72 -6.68 0.47 20.52
N GLY A 73 -6.09 -0.48 21.26
CA GLY A 73 -5.08 -0.18 22.26
C GLY A 73 -4.00 0.55 21.50
N ARG A 74 -3.64 1.74 21.97
CA ARG A 74 -2.51 2.49 21.40
C ARG A 74 -1.39 1.48 21.23
N ALA A 75 -0.95 1.27 19.99
CA ALA A 75 0.07 0.27 19.72
C ALA A 75 1.26 0.55 20.63
N ALA A 76 1.61 -0.45 21.44
CA ALA A 76 2.73 -0.34 22.38
C ALA A 76 4.02 -0.22 21.56
N GLY A 77 4.87 0.74 21.90
CA GLY A 77 6.15 0.90 21.22
C GLY A 77 6.46 2.34 20.84
N PRO A 78 7.65 2.59 20.29
CA PRO A 78 8.02 3.90 19.78
C PRO A 78 7.14 4.29 18.57
N ALA A 79 6.97 5.59 18.35
CA ALA A 79 6.12 6.08 17.27
C ALA A 79 6.76 5.81 15.90
N THR A 80 5.93 5.37 14.94
CA THR A 80 6.35 5.32 13.54
C THR A 80 6.79 6.71 13.07
N ASN A 81 7.73 6.76 12.13
CA ASN A 81 8.29 7.98 11.56
C ASN A 81 9.10 8.85 12.55
N GLU A 82 9.35 8.40 13.78
CA GLU A 82 10.33 9.03 14.64
C GLU A 82 11.67 9.10 13.90
N VAL A 83 12.24 10.31 13.80
CA VAL A 83 13.57 10.51 13.21
C VAL A 83 14.61 10.16 14.26
N VAL A 84 15.32 9.05 14.05
CA VAL A 84 16.32 8.54 14.99
C VAL A 84 17.77 8.89 14.61
N GLY A 85 17.97 9.57 13.50
CA GLY A 85 19.30 10.01 13.04
C GLY A 85 19.34 10.41 11.59
N THR A 86 20.54 10.63 11.10
CA THR A 86 20.84 11.00 9.71
C THR A 86 22.14 10.36 9.27
N VAL A 87 22.17 9.77 8.09
CA VAL A 87 23.36 9.18 7.47
C VAL A 87 23.57 9.81 6.11
N ASN A 88 24.72 10.40 5.87
CA ASN A 88 25.09 11.10 4.63
C ASN A 88 24.03 12.15 4.18
N GLY A 89 23.36 12.80 5.16
CA GLY A 89 22.32 13.79 4.91
C GLY A 89 20.92 13.22 4.63
N ILE A 90 20.72 11.90 4.73
CA ILE A 90 19.41 11.23 4.61
C ILE A 90 18.91 10.85 6.01
N ARG A 91 17.71 11.30 6.36
CA ARG A 91 17.09 10.97 7.66
C ARG A 91 16.81 9.48 7.79
N ARG A 92 16.95 8.99 9.02
CA ARG A 92 16.57 7.64 9.44
C ARG A 92 15.29 7.72 10.24
N LYS A 93 14.29 6.95 9.83
CA LYS A 93 12.99 6.92 10.46
C LYS A 93 12.67 5.51 10.95
N ARG A 94 12.00 5.43 12.07
CA ARG A 94 11.48 4.18 12.60
C ARG A 94 10.31 3.69 11.75
N LEU A 95 10.31 2.40 11.42
CA LEU A 95 9.26 1.76 10.63
C LEU A 95 8.24 1.07 11.56
N GLY A 96 7.08 1.68 11.67
CA GLY A 96 6.05 1.19 12.59
C GLY A 96 6.50 1.26 14.06
N GLY A 97 5.85 0.47 14.89
CA GLY A 97 6.25 0.24 16.28
C GLY A 97 7.44 -0.71 16.46
N SER A 98 8.14 -1.06 15.38
CA SER A 98 9.26 -2.01 15.37
C SER A 98 10.60 -1.34 15.68
N ASP A 99 11.65 -2.14 15.82
CA ASP A 99 13.05 -1.70 15.92
C ASP A 99 13.69 -1.43 14.54
N ILE A 100 12.98 -1.67 13.46
CA ILE A 100 13.46 -1.48 12.09
C ILE A 100 13.58 0.03 11.79
N VAL A 101 14.75 0.44 11.33
CA VAL A 101 15.06 1.84 10.99
C VAL A 101 15.38 1.95 9.52
N VAL A 102 14.58 2.70 8.77
CA VAL A 102 14.71 2.89 7.33
C VAL A 102 15.19 4.31 6.98
N SER A 103 15.89 4.44 5.87
CA SER A 103 16.10 5.75 5.24
C SER A 103 14.79 6.29 4.68
N GLU A 104 14.59 7.60 4.73
CA GLU A 104 13.39 8.25 4.19
C GLU A 104 13.24 8.14 2.66
N VAL A 105 14.22 7.55 2.00
CA VAL A 105 14.21 7.10 0.61
C VAL A 105 14.72 5.68 0.53
N GLY A 106 14.04 4.84 -0.27
CA GLY A 106 14.43 3.45 -0.55
C GLY A 106 14.67 3.22 -2.03
N LEU A 107 15.46 2.20 -2.35
CA LEU A 107 15.68 1.73 -3.71
C LEU A 107 14.54 0.78 -4.11
N GLY A 108 13.68 1.23 -5.02
CA GLY A 108 12.66 0.39 -5.67
C GLY A 108 13.27 -0.37 -6.85
N THR A 109 13.18 -1.69 -6.83
CA THR A 109 13.93 -2.55 -7.74
C THR A 109 13.08 -3.25 -8.80
N GLN A 110 11.80 -2.93 -8.91
CA GLN A 110 10.81 -3.61 -9.75
C GLN A 110 11.27 -3.93 -11.18
N ARG A 111 12.15 -3.12 -11.76
CA ARG A 111 12.61 -3.27 -13.15
C ARG A 111 14.02 -3.83 -13.30
N TRP A 112 14.71 -4.10 -12.20
CA TRP A 112 16.11 -4.51 -12.24
C TRP A 112 16.25 -5.90 -12.84
N GLY A 113 17.10 -6.02 -13.86
CA GLY A 113 17.26 -7.25 -14.62
C GLY A 113 16.09 -7.57 -15.57
N GLY A 114 15.12 -6.67 -15.72
CA GLY A 114 13.92 -6.89 -16.54
C GLY A 114 14.18 -6.97 -18.04
N ALA A 115 13.15 -7.43 -18.77
CA ALA A 115 13.18 -7.56 -20.22
C ALA A 115 12.86 -6.27 -20.98
N ASP A 116 12.41 -5.23 -20.25
CA ASP A 116 11.96 -3.98 -20.83
C ASP A 116 13.13 -3.06 -21.18
N PHE A 117 12.89 -2.17 -22.15
CA PHE A 117 13.85 -1.13 -22.51
C PHE A 117 14.22 -0.27 -21.29
N ASN A 118 15.49 0.04 -21.13
CA ASN A 118 16.05 0.75 -19.97
C ASN A 118 15.93 0.02 -18.61
N SER A 119 15.62 -1.25 -18.57
CA SER A 119 15.80 -2.02 -17.35
C SER A 119 17.29 -2.12 -17.04
N PRO A 120 17.73 -1.75 -15.82
CA PRO A 120 19.12 -1.88 -15.43
C PRO A 120 19.56 -3.36 -15.51
N ASP A 121 20.68 -3.60 -16.15
CA ASP A 121 21.34 -4.90 -16.09
C ASP A 121 22.00 -5.12 -14.72
N LYS A 122 22.53 -6.31 -14.48
CA LYS A 122 23.16 -6.68 -13.21
C LYS A 122 24.30 -5.72 -12.81
N GLU A 123 25.12 -5.31 -13.76
CA GLU A 123 26.27 -4.43 -13.49
C GLU A 123 25.79 -3.04 -13.04
N LEU A 124 24.83 -2.45 -13.75
CA LEU A 124 24.25 -1.16 -13.36
C LEU A 124 23.49 -1.27 -12.03
N CYS A 125 22.78 -2.37 -11.76
CA CYS A 125 22.14 -2.60 -10.47
C CYS A 125 23.14 -2.58 -9.33
N HIS A 126 24.30 -3.25 -9.48
CA HIS A 126 25.36 -3.24 -8.48
C HIS A 126 25.93 -1.83 -8.27
N LYS A 127 26.16 -1.05 -9.35
CA LYS A 127 26.60 0.35 -9.25
C LYS A 127 25.55 1.23 -8.54
N LEU A 128 24.27 1.00 -8.79
CA LEU A 128 23.18 1.70 -8.10
C LEU A 128 23.15 1.34 -6.60
N LEU A 129 23.38 0.08 -6.25
CA LEU A 129 23.49 -0.36 -4.86
C LEU A 129 24.71 0.25 -4.15
N ASP A 130 25.88 0.20 -4.77
CA ASP A 130 27.09 0.81 -4.22
C ASP A 130 26.88 2.32 -4.01
N ARG A 131 26.39 3.03 -5.04
CA ARG A 131 26.14 4.47 -4.97
C ARG A 131 25.06 4.84 -3.96
N GLY A 132 23.95 4.10 -3.91
CA GLY A 132 22.82 4.39 -3.00
C GLY A 132 23.13 4.03 -1.55
N VAL A 133 23.64 2.80 -1.34
CA VAL A 133 23.82 2.24 0.01
C VAL A 133 25.14 2.66 0.62
N LEU A 134 26.27 2.48 -0.09
CA LEU A 134 27.58 2.69 0.50
C LEU A 134 27.98 4.17 0.55
N GLU A 135 27.51 4.98 -0.42
CA GLU A 135 27.87 6.39 -0.55
C GLU A 135 26.68 7.34 -0.27
N GLY A 136 25.45 6.98 -0.72
CA GLY A 136 24.29 7.86 -0.69
C GLY A 136 23.55 7.92 0.64
N GLY A 137 23.77 6.96 1.53
CA GLY A 137 23.08 6.89 2.82
C GLY A 137 21.70 6.25 2.74
N ILE A 138 21.35 5.51 1.68
CA ILE A 138 20.11 4.73 1.59
C ILE A 138 20.35 3.37 2.24
N ASN A 139 19.40 2.88 3.04
CA ASN A 139 19.49 1.52 3.57
C ASN A 139 18.30 0.63 3.21
N LEU A 140 17.18 1.19 2.77
CA LEU A 140 16.02 0.38 2.39
C LEU A 140 16.15 -0.06 0.93
N ILE A 141 16.11 -1.38 0.72
CA ILE A 141 16.01 -2.02 -0.60
C ILE A 141 14.67 -2.72 -0.65
N ASP A 142 13.82 -2.30 -1.57
CA ASP A 142 12.50 -2.89 -1.81
C ASP A 142 12.52 -3.77 -3.05
N THR A 143 12.20 -5.05 -2.87
CA THR A 143 12.09 -6.04 -3.93
C THR A 143 10.82 -6.90 -3.77
N ALA A 144 10.64 -7.92 -4.59
CA ALA A 144 9.58 -8.92 -4.51
C ALA A 144 9.99 -10.19 -5.26
N GLU A 145 9.39 -11.32 -4.89
CA GLU A 145 9.57 -12.57 -5.63
C GLU A 145 9.16 -12.48 -7.10
N GLN A 146 8.15 -11.63 -7.38
CA GLN A 146 7.60 -11.41 -8.72
C GLN A 146 8.51 -10.55 -9.61
N TYR A 147 9.53 -9.89 -9.04
CA TYR A 147 10.37 -8.98 -9.84
C TYR A 147 11.45 -9.72 -10.64
N PRO A 148 11.76 -9.29 -11.86
CA PRO A 148 11.38 -8.02 -12.50
C PRO A 148 9.98 -8.01 -13.11
N ILE A 149 9.41 -6.82 -13.26
CA ILE A 149 8.21 -6.59 -14.05
C ILE A 149 8.55 -5.59 -15.18
N PRO A 150 8.31 -5.96 -16.46
CA PRO A 150 7.85 -7.26 -16.92
C PRO A 150 8.94 -8.34 -16.79
N SER A 151 8.50 -9.56 -16.50
CA SER A 151 9.33 -10.75 -16.58
C SER A 151 9.27 -11.37 -17.99
N SER A 152 10.21 -12.27 -18.29
CA SER A 152 10.22 -13.06 -19.52
C SER A 152 10.86 -14.43 -19.25
N ARG A 153 10.86 -15.32 -20.25
CA ARG A 153 11.51 -16.63 -20.12
C ARG A 153 12.99 -16.51 -19.75
N ASP A 154 13.70 -15.54 -20.34
CA ASP A 154 15.13 -15.31 -20.08
C ASP A 154 15.40 -14.39 -18.87
N LYS A 155 14.36 -13.77 -18.37
CA LYS A 155 14.37 -12.87 -17.22
C LYS A 155 13.19 -13.19 -16.30
N PRO A 156 13.24 -14.37 -15.63
CA PRO A 156 12.12 -14.89 -14.86
C PRO A 156 11.88 -14.08 -13.59
N GLU A 157 10.72 -14.30 -12.99
CA GLU A 157 10.43 -13.85 -11.63
C GLU A 157 11.49 -14.34 -10.66
N GLY A 158 11.86 -13.50 -9.70
CA GLY A 158 12.94 -13.76 -8.76
C GLY A 158 14.33 -13.31 -9.21
N ALA A 159 14.55 -13.04 -10.51
CA ALA A 159 15.86 -12.61 -11.01
C ALA A 159 16.37 -11.31 -10.35
N THR A 160 15.47 -10.42 -9.96
CA THR A 160 15.84 -9.20 -9.23
C THR A 160 16.41 -9.52 -7.84
N GLU A 161 15.81 -10.48 -7.12
CA GLU A 161 16.33 -10.94 -5.82
C GLU A 161 17.71 -11.59 -5.98
N GLU A 162 17.93 -12.38 -7.05
CA GLU A 162 19.24 -12.98 -7.35
C GLU A 162 20.32 -11.93 -7.63
N ILE A 163 19.98 -10.84 -8.36
CA ILE A 163 20.90 -9.70 -8.58
C ILE A 163 21.28 -9.08 -7.25
N ILE A 164 20.30 -8.79 -6.38
CA ILE A 164 20.55 -8.22 -5.05
C ILE A 164 21.37 -9.18 -4.20
N GLY A 165 21.04 -10.46 -4.18
CA GLY A 165 21.76 -11.50 -3.47
C GLY A 165 23.24 -11.58 -3.90
N SER A 166 23.49 -11.53 -5.21
CA SER A 166 24.88 -11.52 -5.73
C SER A 166 25.66 -10.28 -5.30
N TRP A 167 25.02 -9.12 -5.15
CA TRP A 167 25.65 -7.93 -4.61
C TRP A 167 25.95 -8.08 -3.11
N LEU A 168 25.01 -8.61 -2.33
CA LEU A 168 25.22 -8.85 -0.89
C LEU A 168 26.40 -9.81 -0.65
N ALA A 169 26.50 -10.88 -1.41
CA ALA A 169 27.61 -11.84 -1.35
C ALA A 169 28.96 -11.24 -1.78
N GLY A 170 28.94 -10.23 -2.65
CA GLY A 170 30.13 -9.60 -3.21
C GLY A 170 30.90 -8.69 -2.23
N GLY A 171 30.46 -8.53 -0.98
CA GLY A 171 31.16 -7.68 -0.01
C GLY A 171 30.81 -7.97 1.43
N LYS A 172 31.84 -8.16 2.27
CA LYS A 172 31.66 -8.39 3.71
C LYS A 172 30.91 -7.26 4.39
N GLY A 173 29.91 -7.60 5.20
CA GLY A 173 29.11 -6.64 5.98
C GLY A 173 28.09 -5.83 5.16
N ARG A 174 27.85 -6.13 3.87
CA ARG A 174 26.82 -5.45 3.07
C ARG A 174 25.41 -5.71 3.62
N ARG A 175 25.14 -6.93 4.09
CA ARG A 175 23.84 -7.30 4.68
C ARG A 175 23.49 -6.42 5.88
N ASP A 176 24.44 -6.10 6.72
CA ASP A 176 24.24 -5.30 7.94
C ASP A 176 23.97 -3.81 7.65
N LYS A 177 24.26 -3.37 6.44
CA LYS A 177 24.02 -1.99 6.01
C LYS A 177 22.65 -1.74 5.43
N VAL A 178 21.84 -2.79 5.22
CA VAL A 178 20.58 -2.71 4.49
C VAL A 178 19.42 -3.25 5.30
N VAL A 179 18.25 -2.68 5.05
CA VAL A 179 16.94 -3.21 5.39
C VAL A 179 16.36 -3.80 4.11
N LEU A 180 16.17 -5.11 4.10
CA LEU A 180 15.61 -5.83 2.95
C LEU A 180 14.11 -6.01 3.13
N ALA A 181 13.33 -5.44 2.22
CA ALA A 181 11.91 -5.69 2.09
C ALA A 181 11.67 -6.57 0.86
N SER A 182 10.96 -7.69 1.03
CA SER A 182 10.48 -8.50 -0.09
C SER A 182 9.00 -8.85 0.10
N LYS A 183 8.37 -9.43 -0.93
CA LYS A 183 6.92 -9.60 -0.98
C LYS A 183 6.55 -10.94 -1.59
N ILE A 184 5.58 -11.63 -0.97
CA ILE A 184 4.83 -12.70 -1.64
C ILE A 184 3.87 -12.05 -2.66
N THR A 185 3.69 -12.66 -3.82
CA THR A 185 2.84 -12.14 -4.90
C THR A 185 1.42 -11.81 -4.43
N GLY A 186 0.85 -12.60 -3.53
CA GLY A 186 -0.43 -12.25 -2.93
C GLY A 186 -1.64 -12.81 -3.70
N GLY A 187 -2.81 -12.19 -3.48
CA GLY A 187 -4.05 -12.62 -4.11
C GLY A 187 -4.58 -13.96 -3.59
N ARG A 188 -5.28 -14.71 -4.45
CA ARG A 188 -5.96 -15.96 -4.09
C ARG A 188 -5.03 -17.11 -3.68
N ASN A 189 -3.77 -17.04 -4.05
CA ASN A 189 -2.78 -18.07 -3.73
C ASN A 189 -2.23 -17.93 -2.30
N VAL A 190 -2.59 -16.89 -1.58
CA VAL A 190 -2.15 -16.67 -0.20
C VAL A 190 -2.83 -17.65 0.74
N ASN A 191 -2.03 -18.46 1.39
CA ASN A 191 -2.39 -19.32 2.52
C ASN A 191 -1.14 -19.53 3.36
N LYS A 192 -1.29 -20.16 4.52
CA LYS A 192 -0.16 -20.43 5.43
C LYS A 192 1.02 -21.13 4.74
N ARG A 193 0.76 -22.13 3.90
CA ARG A 193 1.81 -22.90 3.22
C ARG A 193 2.59 -22.05 2.23
N THR A 194 1.90 -21.27 1.39
CA THR A 194 2.55 -20.44 0.38
C THR A 194 3.31 -19.28 1.02
N LEU A 195 2.77 -18.67 2.08
CA LEU A 195 3.49 -17.63 2.83
C LEU A 195 4.87 -18.10 3.32
N VAL A 196 4.94 -19.31 3.83
CA VAL A 196 6.21 -19.88 4.31
C VAL A 196 7.12 -20.28 3.15
N SER A 197 6.61 -21.03 2.14
CA SER A 197 7.43 -21.53 1.03
C SER A 197 8.02 -20.40 0.18
N ASP A 198 7.26 -19.34 -0.05
CA ASP A 198 7.66 -18.24 -0.92
C ASP A 198 8.62 -17.30 -0.19
N CYS A 199 8.43 -17.10 1.13
CA CYS A 199 9.43 -16.44 1.98
C CYS A 199 10.78 -17.18 1.91
N GLU A 200 10.77 -18.50 2.07
CA GLU A 200 11.99 -19.32 1.95
C GLU A 200 12.61 -19.25 0.54
N GLY A 201 11.75 -19.13 -0.49
CA GLY A 201 12.19 -18.87 -1.86
C GLY A 201 12.97 -17.57 -1.99
N SER A 202 12.42 -16.49 -1.46
CA SER A 202 13.08 -15.17 -1.44
C SER A 202 14.39 -15.18 -0.64
N LEU A 203 14.43 -15.83 0.52
CA LEU A 203 15.66 -15.98 1.31
C LEU A 203 16.76 -16.69 0.53
N ARG A 204 16.41 -17.77 -0.18
CA ARG A 204 17.38 -18.51 -1.03
C ARG A 204 17.92 -17.66 -2.18
N ARG A 205 17.04 -16.92 -2.91
CA ARG A 205 17.46 -16.05 -4.03
C ARG A 205 18.32 -14.87 -3.58
N LEU A 206 17.99 -14.29 -2.43
CA LEU A 206 18.76 -13.20 -1.82
C LEU A 206 20.04 -13.69 -1.13
N GLY A 207 20.15 -14.99 -0.82
CA GLY A 207 21.30 -15.56 -0.11
C GLY A 207 21.42 -15.06 1.33
N VAL A 208 20.31 -14.87 2.04
CA VAL A 208 20.25 -14.35 3.41
C VAL A 208 19.42 -15.26 4.32
N ASP A 209 19.69 -15.21 5.62
CA ASP A 209 18.97 -16.02 6.62
C ASP A 209 17.64 -15.37 7.03
N ALA A 210 17.52 -14.03 6.90
CA ALA A 210 16.33 -13.29 7.28
C ALA A 210 16.07 -12.07 6.40
N LEU A 211 14.78 -11.79 6.14
CA LEU A 211 14.29 -10.51 5.64
C LEU A 211 14.03 -9.56 6.81
N ASP A 212 14.20 -8.27 6.61
CA ASP A 212 13.78 -7.29 7.60
C ASP A 212 12.27 -7.05 7.55
N VAL A 213 11.69 -6.98 6.35
CA VAL A 213 10.24 -6.78 6.14
C VAL A 213 9.74 -7.75 5.09
N TYR A 214 8.64 -8.45 5.38
CA TYR A 214 7.97 -9.32 4.42
C TYR A 214 6.53 -8.87 4.22
N LEU A 215 6.14 -8.58 2.98
CA LEU A 215 4.86 -7.96 2.67
C LEU A 215 3.95 -8.89 1.86
N LEU A 216 2.63 -8.80 2.08
CA LEU A 216 1.67 -9.23 1.09
C LEU A 216 1.69 -8.22 -0.07
N HIS A 217 2.08 -8.63 -1.28
CA HIS A 217 2.13 -7.73 -2.43
C HIS A 217 0.75 -7.27 -2.88
N TRP A 218 -0.24 -8.16 -2.77
CA TRP A 218 -1.64 -7.91 -3.04
C TRP A 218 -2.52 -8.52 -1.95
N PRO A 219 -3.66 -7.88 -1.61
CA PRO A 219 -4.62 -8.43 -0.68
C PRO A 219 -5.06 -9.83 -1.07
N ALA A 220 -5.17 -10.74 -0.09
CA ALA A 220 -5.71 -12.08 -0.30
C ALA A 220 -7.22 -12.06 -0.60
N ARG A 221 -7.93 -11.03 -0.14
CA ARG A 221 -9.36 -10.80 -0.34
C ARG A 221 -9.63 -9.89 -1.52
N TYR A 222 -10.88 -9.91 -2.01
CA TYR A 222 -11.34 -8.89 -2.94
C TYR A 222 -11.33 -7.50 -2.28
N THR A 223 -10.77 -6.54 -2.98
CA THR A 223 -10.82 -5.11 -2.65
C THR A 223 -10.57 -4.31 -3.94
N PRO A 224 -11.15 -3.12 -4.10
CA PRO A 224 -10.87 -2.24 -5.24
C PRO A 224 -9.38 -1.94 -5.45
N GLN A 225 -8.59 -1.91 -4.38
CA GLN A 225 -7.14 -1.72 -4.46
C GLN A 225 -6.44 -2.82 -5.26
N SER A 226 -6.93 -4.06 -5.21
CA SER A 226 -6.33 -5.19 -5.93
C SER A 226 -6.35 -5.04 -7.46
N ASN A 227 -7.06 -4.06 -7.98
CA ASN A 227 -7.11 -3.70 -9.39
C ASN A 227 -6.37 -2.37 -9.67
N TRP A 228 -5.20 -2.15 -9.08
CA TRP A 228 -4.41 -0.91 -9.19
C TRP A 228 -5.20 0.35 -8.81
N GLY A 229 -6.28 0.18 -8.04
CA GLY A 229 -7.17 1.25 -7.65
C GLY A 229 -7.97 1.86 -8.80
N GLN A 230 -8.14 1.14 -9.89
CA GLN A 230 -8.97 1.57 -11.02
C GLN A 230 -10.45 1.48 -10.73
N SER A 231 -10.87 0.52 -9.89
CA SER A 231 -12.22 0.46 -9.37
C SER A 231 -12.36 1.38 -8.16
N LEU A 232 -13.35 2.26 -8.19
CA LEU A 232 -13.67 3.16 -7.08
C LEU A 232 -14.74 2.57 -6.17
N GLU A 233 -15.58 1.70 -6.71
CA GLU A 233 -16.70 1.09 -6.01
C GLU A 233 -16.34 -0.32 -5.54
N TYR A 234 -16.74 -0.64 -4.30
CA TYR A 234 -16.68 -2.00 -3.78
C TYR A 234 -17.93 -2.77 -4.22
N ASP A 235 -17.75 -3.77 -5.06
CA ASP A 235 -18.83 -4.67 -5.48
C ASP A 235 -19.20 -5.61 -4.31
N TRP A 236 -20.39 -5.38 -3.73
CA TRP A 236 -20.88 -6.11 -2.58
C TRP A 236 -21.10 -7.61 -2.88
N ASP A 237 -21.63 -7.93 -4.06
CA ASP A 237 -21.90 -9.31 -4.46
C ASP A 237 -20.60 -10.07 -4.71
N LEU A 238 -19.63 -9.42 -5.37
CA LEU A 238 -18.31 -10.00 -5.57
C LEU A 238 -17.57 -10.17 -4.24
N GLY A 239 -17.69 -9.20 -3.35
CA GLY A 239 -17.12 -9.28 -2.01
C GLY A 239 -17.63 -10.47 -1.23
N GLN A 240 -18.95 -10.69 -1.21
CA GLN A 240 -19.56 -11.82 -0.52
C GLN A 240 -19.15 -13.17 -1.12
N ARG A 241 -19.02 -13.27 -2.43
CA ARG A 241 -18.61 -14.51 -3.13
C ARG A 241 -17.13 -14.82 -2.95
N ALA A 242 -16.29 -13.79 -2.82
CA ALA A 242 -14.84 -13.96 -2.73
C ALA A 242 -14.36 -14.31 -1.31
N VAL A 243 -15.07 -13.89 -0.27
CA VAL A 243 -14.69 -14.12 1.14
C VAL A 243 -14.42 -15.58 1.49
N PRO A 244 -15.24 -16.57 1.07
CA PRO A 244 -15.02 -17.95 1.44
C PRO A 244 -13.69 -18.57 0.92
N SER A 245 -13.11 -18.01 -0.13
CA SER A 245 -11.87 -18.51 -0.75
C SER A 245 -10.62 -17.73 -0.33
N ALA A 246 -10.77 -16.62 0.36
CA ALA A 246 -9.65 -15.79 0.80
C ALA A 246 -9.06 -16.31 2.13
N ALA A 247 -7.73 -16.27 2.25
CA ALA A 247 -7.09 -16.49 3.54
C ALA A 247 -7.56 -15.42 4.56
N SER A 248 -7.92 -15.86 5.76
CA SER A 248 -8.34 -14.95 6.81
C SER A 248 -7.15 -14.13 7.35
N PHE A 249 -7.43 -12.96 7.91
CA PHE A 249 -6.38 -12.18 8.58
C PHE A 249 -5.69 -12.99 9.69
N ARG A 250 -6.44 -13.83 10.40
CA ARG A 250 -5.91 -14.70 11.46
C ARG A 250 -4.92 -15.73 10.89
N GLU A 251 -5.22 -16.34 9.74
CA GLU A 251 -4.31 -17.28 9.08
C GLU A 251 -3.03 -16.59 8.59
N ILE A 252 -3.19 -15.45 7.91
CA ILE A 252 -2.06 -14.65 7.40
C ILE A 252 -1.14 -14.23 8.54
N VAL A 253 -1.69 -13.60 9.56
CA VAL A 253 -0.93 -13.08 10.70
C VAL A 253 -0.31 -14.23 11.52
N GLY A 254 -1.01 -15.35 11.67
CA GLY A 254 -0.46 -16.55 12.30
C GLY A 254 0.78 -17.06 11.57
N ALA A 255 0.73 -17.15 10.22
CA ALA A 255 1.87 -17.55 9.40
C ALA A 255 3.04 -16.55 9.50
N MET A 256 2.77 -15.24 9.50
CA MET A 256 3.79 -14.21 9.71
C MET A 256 4.43 -14.33 11.10
N GLY A 257 3.64 -14.61 12.14
CA GLY A 257 4.13 -14.86 13.49
C GLY A 257 5.06 -16.09 13.57
N GLU A 258 4.76 -17.16 12.85
CA GLU A 258 5.63 -18.33 12.75
C GLU A 258 6.96 -17.98 12.05
N LEU A 259 6.94 -17.20 10.98
CA LEU A 259 8.15 -16.73 10.30
C LEU A 259 9.01 -15.82 11.20
N ILE A 260 8.38 -14.95 12.00
CA ILE A 260 9.09 -14.13 13.02
C ILE A 260 9.73 -15.04 14.07
N LYS A 261 8.97 -15.98 14.63
CA LYS A 261 9.46 -16.93 15.65
C LYS A 261 10.61 -17.79 15.13
N ALA A 262 10.57 -18.14 13.84
CA ALA A 262 11.64 -18.90 13.17
C ALA A 262 12.85 -18.03 12.80
N GLY A 263 12.82 -16.72 13.08
CA GLY A 263 13.89 -15.78 12.73
C GLY A 263 14.05 -15.51 11.24
N LYS A 264 13.06 -15.87 10.41
CA LYS A 264 13.12 -15.68 8.94
C LYS A 264 12.71 -14.30 8.50
N ILE A 265 11.89 -13.60 9.30
CA ILE A 265 11.53 -12.19 9.07
C ILE A 265 11.59 -11.44 10.40
N ARG A 266 11.90 -10.13 10.36
CA ARG A 266 11.86 -9.27 11.55
C ARG A 266 10.51 -8.58 11.73
N GLY A 267 9.86 -8.24 10.63
CA GLY A 267 8.55 -7.62 10.61
C GLY A 267 7.79 -7.94 9.33
N TYR A 268 6.52 -7.60 9.31
CA TYR A 268 5.66 -7.84 8.16
C TYR A 268 4.67 -6.70 7.94
N GLY A 269 3.99 -6.73 6.79
CA GLY A 269 2.97 -5.76 6.43
C GLY A 269 2.22 -6.14 5.17
N ALA A 270 1.60 -5.15 4.52
CA ALA A 270 0.90 -5.36 3.26
C ALA A 270 1.19 -4.25 2.25
N CYS A 271 1.03 -4.60 0.99
CA CYS A 271 1.11 -3.70 -0.14
C CYS A 271 -0.23 -3.68 -0.89
N ASN A 272 -0.58 -2.55 -1.51
CA ASN A 272 -1.80 -2.41 -2.30
C ASN A 272 -3.10 -2.71 -1.52
N ASP A 273 -3.09 -2.51 -0.23
CA ASP A 273 -4.25 -2.71 0.64
C ASP A 273 -4.74 -1.36 1.21
N ASN A 274 -5.84 -1.37 1.93
CA ASN A 274 -6.50 -0.20 2.50
C ASN A 274 -6.57 -0.27 4.04
N SER A 275 -7.26 0.70 4.66
CA SER A 275 -7.44 0.75 6.11
C SER A 275 -8.09 -0.51 6.69
N VAL A 276 -9.03 -1.15 5.97
CA VAL A 276 -9.66 -2.41 6.40
C VAL A 276 -8.63 -3.53 6.53
N GLY A 277 -7.71 -3.66 5.56
CA GLY A 277 -6.65 -4.66 5.60
C GLY A 277 -5.68 -4.45 6.74
N LEU A 278 -5.19 -3.20 6.92
CA LEU A 278 -4.28 -2.88 8.02
C LEU A 278 -4.92 -3.15 9.39
N MET A 279 -6.14 -2.64 9.60
CA MET A 279 -6.85 -2.80 10.88
C MET A 279 -7.21 -4.27 11.14
N GLY A 280 -7.60 -5.02 10.10
CA GLY A 280 -7.90 -6.45 10.21
C GLY A 280 -6.68 -7.28 10.61
N MET A 281 -5.52 -7.02 10.01
CA MET A 281 -4.26 -7.67 10.40
C MET A 281 -3.80 -7.25 11.80
N HIS A 282 -3.96 -5.96 12.14
CA HIS A 282 -3.63 -5.46 13.47
C HIS A 282 -4.48 -6.13 14.56
N ALA A 283 -5.79 -6.22 14.37
CA ALA A 283 -6.69 -6.89 15.29
C ALA A 283 -6.35 -8.39 15.45
N ALA A 284 -6.08 -9.07 14.34
CA ALA A 284 -5.64 -10.48 14.39
C ALA A 284 -4.31 -10.65 15.11
N ALA A 285 -3.39 -9.70 14.96
CA ALA A 285 -2.11 -9.72 15.66
C ALA A 285 -2.27 -9.62 17.18
N LEU A 286 -3.12 -8.69 17.65
CA LEU A 286 -3.44 -8.55 19.06
C LEU A 286 -4.09 -9.81 19.62
N GLU A 287 -5.03 -10.41 18.88
CA GLU A 287 -5.71 -11.65 19.28
C GLU A 287 -4.74 -12.84 19.40
N LEU A 288 -3.77 -12.94 18.48
CA LEU A 288 -2.82 -14.04 18.42
C LEU A 288 -1.56 -13.82 19.28
N GLY A 289 -1.39 -12.62 19.85
CA GLY A 289 -0.15 -12.25 20.56
C GLY A 289 1.08 -12.18 19.64
N VAL A 290 0.87 -11.88 18.36
CA VAL A 290 1.92 -11.68 17.34
C VAL A 290 2.24 -10.20 17.25
N PRO A 291 3.50 -9.78 16.97
CA PRO A 291 3.79 -8.38 16.68
C PRO A 291 2.88 -7.82 15.57
N PRO A 292 2.32 -6.61 15.72
CA PRO A 292 1.47 -6.00 14.70
C PRO A 292 2.22 -5.75 13.38
N PRO A 293 1.48 -5.55 12.25
CA PRO A 293 2.09 -5.12 11.00
C PRO A 293 2.92 -3.85 11.19
N CYS A 294 4.16 -3.85 10.73
CA CYS A 294 5.05 -2.69 10.86
C CYS A 294 5.00 -1.75 9.66
N ALA A 295 4.47 -2.20 8.51
CA ALA A 295 4.48 -1.41 7.27
C ALA A 295 3.24 -1.60 6.41
N MET A 296 2.87 -0.53 5.71
CA MET A 296 1.97 -0.51 4.56
C MET A 296 2.69 0.10 3.37
N GLU A 297 2.50 -0.46 2.17
CA GLU A 297 3.14 0.03 0.96
C GLU A 297 2.11 0.27 -0.15
N ASN A 298 1.91 1.52 -0.55
CA ASN A 298 0.91 1.87 -1.57
C ASN A 298 1.42 2.94 -2.55
N ASP A 299 0.75 3.02 -3.71
CA ASP A 299 0.91 4.09 -4.70
C ASP A 299 0.58 5.44 -4.07
N TYR A 300 1.56 6.35 -4.06
CA TYR A 300 1.39 7.68 -3.49
C TYR A 300 2.29 8.70 -4.19
N SER A 301 1.70 9.80 -4.63
CA SER A 301 2.41 10.89 -5.31
C SER A 301 1.60 12.18 -5.28
N LEU A 302 2.13 13.27 -5.85
CA LEU A 302 1.39 14.53 -6.05
C LEU A 302 0.06 14.35 -6.81
N VAL A 303 -0.05 13.35 -7.67
CA VAL A 303 -1.25 13.09 -8.50
C VAL A 303 -2.05 11.88 -8.07
N ASN A 304 -1.61 11.18 -7.01
CA ASN A 304 -2.34 10.08 -6.39
C ASN A 304 -2.25 10.18 -4.87
N ARG A 305 -3.24 10.78 -4.24
CA ARG A 305 -3.28 11.02 -2.79
C ARG A 305 -4.37 10.22 -2.08
N ARG A 306 -4.86 9.15 -2.69
CA ARG A 306 -5.95 8.33 -2.12
C ARG A 306 -5.67 7.80 -0.72
N VAL A 307 -4.41 7.53 -0.39
CA VAL A 307 -3.98 7.10 0.95
C VAL A 307 -4.35 8.11 2.04
N GLU A 308 -4.35 9.41 1.71
CA GLU A 308 -4.77 10.47 2.63
C GLU A 308 -6.30 10.56 2.76
N GLU A 309 -7.05 10.11 1.74
CA GLU A 309 -8.49 10.28 1.64
C GLU A 309 -9.29 9.04 2.05
N ASN A 310 -8.70 7.84 1.97
CA ASN A 310 -9.37 6.58 2.26
C ASN A 310 -9.16 6.06 3.71
N GLY A 311 -8.64 6.92 4.60
CA GLY A 311 -8.40 6.58 6.00
C GLY A 311 -7.14 5.76 6.28
N LEU A 312 -6.35 5.36 5.27
CA LEU A 312 -5.14 4.56 5.51
C LEU A 312 -4.07 5.36 6.26
N SER A 313 -3.91 6.64 5.94
CA SER A 313 -3.00 7.54 6.66
C SER A 313 -3.36 7.66 8.14
N GLU A 314 -4.66 7.75 8.47
CA GLU A 314 -5.15 7.76 9.86
C GLU A 314 -4.92 6.41 10.54
N ALA A 315 -5.33 5.31 9.89
CA ALA A 315 -5.14 3.96 10.42
C ALA A 315 -3.66 3.63 10.69
N SER A 316 -2.74 4.12 9.87
CA SER A 316 -1.29 3.92 10.04
C SER A 316 -0.69 4.74 11.19
N SER A 317 -1.40 5.75 11.69
CA SER A 317 -0.87 6.68 12.70
C SER A 317 -0.44 5.98 13.99
N PRO A 318 0.46 6.59 14.78
CA PRO A 318 0.84 6.10 16.10
C PRO A 318 -0.34 5.98 17.07
N ALA A 319 -1.44 6.68 16.82
CA ALA A 319 -2.64 6.63 17.63
C ALA A 319 -3.47 5.36 17.44
N ILE A 320 -3.32 4.68 16.27
CA ILE A 320 -4.12 3.51 15.91
C ILE A 320 -3.22 2.28 15.72
N CYS A 321 -2.75 2.00 14.51
CA CYS A 321 -1.97 0.79 14.23
C CYS A 321 -0.46 0.99 14.36
N ASN A 322 0.01 2.24 14.41
CA ASN A 322 1.45 2.57 14.47
C ASN A 322 2.28 1.84 13.41
N ALA A 323 1.79 1.82 12.16
CA ALA A 323 2.45 1.19 11.02
C ALA A 323 3.13 2.25 10.15
N GLY A 324 4.34 1.97 9.66
CA GLY A 324 5.04 2.85 8.73
C GLY A 324 4.41 2.80 7.34
N PHE A 325 4.52 3.89 6.58
CA PHE A 325 4.03 3.93 5.22
C PHE A 325 5.18 4.07 4.22
N LEU A 326 5.28 3.09 3.32
CA LEU A 326 6.24 3.05 2.23
C LEU A 326 5.52 3.52 0.95
N ALA A 327 5.90 4.69 0.45
CA ALA A 327 5.28 5.29 -0.72
C ALA A 327 6.00 4.83 -1.99
N TYR A 328 5.36 4.04 -2.86
CA TYR A 328 5.92 3.74 -4.17
C TYR A 328 5.31 4.64 -5.24
N ASN A 329 5.91 4.64 -6.44
CA ASN A 329 5.46 5.41 -7.61
C ASN A 329 5.42 6.93 -7.38
N VAL A 330 6.24 7.43 -6.50
CA VAL A 330 6.29 8.84 -6.05
C VAL A 330 6.57 9.83 -7.19
N LEU A 331 7.10 9.35 -8.31
CA LEU A 331 7.30 10.11 -9.55
C LEU A 331 6.25 9.78 -10.62
N ALA A 332 5.14 9.14 -10.27
CA ALA A 332 4.03 8.83 -11.17
C ALA A 332 4.51 8.12 -12.47
N GLY A 333 5.26 7.02 -12.33
CA GLY A 333 5.83 6.30 -13.47
C GLY A 333 6.87 7.10 -14.28
N GLY A 334 7.36 8.20 -13.73
CA GLY A 334 8.28 9.13 -14.35
C GLY A 334 7.62 10.35 -15.00
N MET A 335 6.28 10.48 -14.91
CA MET A 335 5.55 11.65 -15.42
C MET A 335 5.98 12.94 -14.72
N LEU A 336 6.11 12.90 -13.40
CA LEU A 336 6.53 14.04 -12.59
C LEU A 336 8.01 14.44 -12.75
N THR A 337 8.74 13.79 -13.66
CA THR A 337 10.09 14.23 -14.04
C THR A 337 10.09 15.25 -15.19
N GLY A 338 8.96 15.47 -15.83
CA GLY A 338 8.86 16.35 -17.00
C GLY A 338 9.43 15.79 -18.31
N LYS A 339 10.08 14.63 -18.29
CA LYS A 339 10.81 14.08 -19.46
C LYS A 339 9.94 13.73 -20.67
N TYR A 340 8.63 13.62 -20.46
CA TYR A 340 7.68 13.29 -21.54
C TYR A 340 7.08 14.51 -22.23
N GLY A 341 7.47 15.73 -21.86
CA GLY A 341 7.01 16.97 -22.50
C GLY A 341 5.55 17.38 -22.23
N LEU A 342 4.85 16.64 -21.38
CA LEU A 342 3.40 16.81 -21.12
C LEU A 342 3.05 18.14 -20.45
N PHE A 343 4.04 18.86 -19.94
CA PHE A 343 3.86 20.14 -19.22
C PHE A 343 3.90 21.37 -20.14
N LEU A 344 4.43 21.23 -21.34
CA LEU A 344 4.81 22.39 -22.18
C LEU A 344 3.82 22.68 -23.29
N GLY A 345 2.73 21.93 -23.44
CA GLY A 345 1.77 22.12 -24.51
C GLY A 345 2.34 21.82 -25.91
N GLU A 346 3.51 21.21 -25.97
CA GLU A 346 4.08 20.71 -27.22
C GLU A 346 3.24 19.55 -27.74
N LYS A 347 3.01 19.52 -29.06
CA LYS A 347 2.35 18.41 -29.78
C LYS A 347 3.12 17.07 -29.72
N THR A 348 3.90 16.86 -28.66
CA THR A 348 4.77 15.71 -28.46
C THR A 348 4.20 14.74 -27.43
N ASP A 349 2.87 14.69 -27.26
CA ASP A 349 2.27 13.57 -26.57
C ASP A 349 2.69 12.31 -27.32
N PRO A 350 3.26 11.32 -26.63
CA PRO A 350 3.45 10.04 -27.28
C PRO A 350 2.07 9.58 -27.75
N PRO A 351 1.94 9.13 -29.01
CA PRO A 351 0.68 8.68 -29.55
C PRO A 351 0.05 7.61 -28.65
N ALA A 352 -1.27 7.47 -28.72
CA ALA A 352 -2.00 6.42 -27.99
C ALA A 352 -1.36 5.04 -28.23
N VAL A 353 -1.57 4.10 -27.32
CA VAL A 353 -0.91 2.78 -27.35
C VAL A 353 -1.15 2.05 -28.67
N ASP A 354 -2.32 2.25 -29.27
CA ASP A 354 -2.75 1.62 -30.52
C ASP A 354 -2.60 2.53 -31.77
N ASP A 355 -1.94 3.70 -31.62
CA ASP A 355 -1.70 4.62 -32.71
C ASP A 355 -0.63 4.01 -33.65
N PRO A 356 -0.97 3.79 -34.93
CA PRO A 356 0.01 3.32 -35.94
C PRO A 356 1.24 4.24 -36.07
N ASP A 357 1.13 5.52 -35.74
CA ASP A 357 2.26 6.45 -35.75
C ASP A 357 3.23 6.19 -34.55
N ARG A 358 2.82 5.53 -33.51
CA ARG A 358 3.72 5.07 -32.42
C ARG A 358 4.65 3.95 -32.91
N GLU A 359 4.15 3.02 -33.69
CA GLU A 359 5.00 2.05 -34.40
C GLU A 359 5.94 2.72 -35.37
N ARG A 360 5.49 3.79 -36.06
CA ARG A 360 6.33 4.63 -36.94
C ARG A 360 7.40 5.39 -36.14
N ALA A 361 7.06 6.00 -35.02
CA ALA A 361 8.03 6.71 -34.15
C ALA A 361 9.11 5.76 -33.62
N THR A 362 8.73 4.52 -33.29
CA THR A 362 9.68 3.47 -32.87
C THR A 362 10.50 2.97 -34.07
N ARG A 363 9.91 2.91 -35.25
CA ARG A 363 10.61 2.60 -36.52
C ARG A 363 11.57 3.71 -36.97
N ASN A 364 11.33 4.96 -36.56
CA ASN A 364 12.18 6.12 -36.91
C ASN A 364 13.38 6.30 -35.95
N ASN A 365 13.85 5.24 -35.26
CA ASN A 365 15.03 5.25 -34.37
C ASN A 365 14.99 6.26 -33.22
N GLN A 366 13.84 6.79 -32.82
CA GLN A 366 13.74 7.59 -31.61
C GLN A 366 13.77 6.66 -30.40
N LYS A 367 14.83 6.76 -29.60
CA LYS A 367 14.94 5.97 -28.35
C LYS A 367 13.79 6.35 -27.39
N PRO A 368 13.08 5.36 -26.79
CA PRO A 368 12.09 5.64 -25.77
C PRO A 368 12.69 6.49 -24.64
N ARG A 369 11.97 7.52 -24.22
CA ARG A 369 12.37 8.40 -23.10
C ARG A 369 12.21 7.72 -21.74
N GLY A 370 11.35 6.72 -21.68
CA GLY A 370 11.06 5.96 -20.47
C GLY A 370 9.88 5.00 -20.62
N ARG A 371 9.34 4.55 -19.48
CA ARG A 371 8.29 3.52 -19.38
C ARG A 371 7.04 3.81 -20.22
N MET A 372 6.62 5.08 -20.31
CA MET A 372 5.41 5.45 -21.05
C MET A 372 5.56 5.30 -22.57
N ASP A 373 6.79 5.27 -23.06
CA ASP A 373 7.07 5.09 -24.48
C ASP A 373 7.24 3.59 -24.83
N THR A 374 7.09 2.68 -23.88
CA THR A 374 7.21 1.23 -24.10
C THR A 374 5.84 0.57 -24.14
N ARG A 375 5.66 -0.43 -25.02
CA ARG A 375 4.37 -1.07 -25.29
C ARG A 375 3.74 -1.69 -24.03
N GLY A 376 4.50 -2.43 -23.23
CA GLY A 376 4.00 -3.11 -22.04
C GLY A 376 3.53 -2.17 -20.93
N TRP A 377 4.30 -1.11 -20.68
CA TRP A 377 3.99 -0.15 -19.60
C TRP A 377 3.07 0.98 -20.04
N GLY A 378 3.03 1.28 -21.36
CA GLY A 378 2.18 2.34 -21.89
C GLY A 378 0.72 2.19 -21.48
N ASN A 379 0.21 0.96 -21.46
CA ASN A 379 -1.16 0.66 -21.02
C ASN A 379 -1.33 0.90 -19.52
N THR A 380 -0.44 0.36 -18.68
CA THR A 380 -0.50 0.51 -17.22
C THR A 380 -0.36 1.97 -16.77
N LEU A 381 0.44 2.77 -17.51
CA LEU A 381 0.69 4.18 -17.20
C LEU A 381 -0.25 5.14 -17.94
N GLY A 382 -1.15 4.62 -18.76
CA GLY A 382 -2.14 5.42 -19.50
C GLY A 382 -2.99 6.32 -18.61
N ARG A 383 -3.28 5.87 -17.38
CA ARG A 383 -3.99 6.67 -16.36
C ARG A 383 -3.38 8.05 -16.08
N TYR A 384 -2.10 8.24 -16.37
CA TYR A 384 -1.44 9.54 -16.24
C TYR A 384 -1.63 10.48 -17.44
N ARG A 385 -2.33 10.04 -18.48
CA ARG A 385 -2.53 10.80 -19.72
C ARG A 385 -3.85 11.56 -19.76
N THR A 386 -4.67 11.49 -18.74
CA THR A 386 -5.93 12.25 -18.67
C THR A 386 -5.66 13.75 -18.72
N THR A 387 -6.60 14.52 -19.25
CA THR A 387 -6.51 15.98 -19.33
C THR A 387 -6.35 16.59 -17.93
N ALA A 388 -7.03 16.04 -16.92
CA ALA A 388 -6.91 16.50 -15.53
C ALA A 388 -5.52 16.22 -14.96
N ALA A 389 -4.93 15.04 -15.23
CA ALA A 389 -3.58 14.73 -14.79
C ALA A 389 -2.53 15.64 -15.43
N ARG A 390 -2.67 15.94 -16.73
CA ARG A 390 -1.80 16.89 -17.43
C ARG A 390 -1.92 18.29 -16.85
N SER A 391 -3.15 18.77 -16.56
CA SER A 391 -3.39 20.07 -15.94
C SER A 391 -2.74 20.16 -14.56
N ALA A 392 -2.90 19.13 -13.72
CA ALA A 392 -2.26 19.07 -12.42
C ALA A 392 -0.73 19.12 -12.53
N MET A 393 -0.15 18.30 -13.43
CA MET A 393 1.29 18.26 -13.65
C MET A 393 1.85 19.58 -14.15
N LYS A 394 1.14 20.28 -15.06
CA LYS A 394 1.51 21.62 -15.53
C LYS A 394 1.55 22.62 -14.36
N ASN A 395 0.56 22.58 -13.47
CA ASN A 395 0.56 23.43 -12.29
C ASN A 395 1.71 23.12 -11.34
N TYR A 396 2.04 21.84 -11.12
CA TYR A 396 3.19 21.46 -10.29
C TYR A 396 4.52 21.89 -10.92
N ALA A 397 4.66 21.83 -12.25
CA ALA A 397 5.85 22.33 -12.94
C ALA A 397 6.02 23.84 -12.74
N ARG A 398 4.92 24.62 -12.90
CA ARG A 398 4.91 26.08 -12.62
C ARG A 398 5.33 26.37 -11.18
N LEU A 399 4.76 25.66 -10.19
CA LEU A 399 5.13 25.85 -8.78
C LEU A 399 6.61 25.51 -8.53
N ALA A 400 7.14 24.47 -9.12
CA ALA A 400 8.55 24.11 -8.98
C ALA A 400 9.48 25.23 -9.49
N ASP A 401 9.12 25.86 -10.61
CA ASP A 401 9.86 26.99 -11.20
C ASP A 401 9.73 28.24 -10.36
N GLU A 402 8.52 28.66 -9.99
CA GLU A 402 8.24 29.85 -9.18
C GLU A 402 8.96 29.83 -7.81
N TYR A 403 9.09 28.64 -7.22
CA TYR A 403 9.82 28.48 -5.95
C TYR A 403 11.30 28.15 -6.11
N GLY A 404 11.82 28.21 -7.32
CA GLY A 404 13.24 28.06 -7.63
C GLY A 404 13.82 26.67 -7.27
N LEU A 405 13.03 25.61 -7.40
CA LEU A 405 13.49 24.24 -7.16
C LEU A 405 14.42 23.78 -8.30
N LYS A 406 15.70 23.66 -8.03
CA LYS A 406 16.72 23.34 -9.04
C LYS A 406 16.49 21.99 -9.72
N GLY A 407 15.96 21.00 -9.00
CA GLY A 407 15.56 19.69 -9.52
C GLY A 407 14.16 19.67 -10.14
N GLY A 408 13.52 20.84 -10.32
CA GLY A 408 12.21 21.00 -10.95
C GLY A 408 11.12 20.21 -10.26
N THR A 409 10.19 19.71 -11.06
CA THR A 409 9.04 18.92 -10.58
C THR A 409 9.47 17.61 -9.92
N THR A 410 10.61 17.04 -10.31
CA THR A 410 11.18 15.85 -9.64
C THR A 410 11.50 16.15 -8.17
N GLU A 411 12.21 17.24 -7.91
CA GLU A 411 12.51 17.66 -6.54
C GLU A 411 11.24 17.97 -5.76
N LEU A 412 10.29 18.68 -6.37
CA LEU A 412 9.00 19.00 -5.77
C LEU A 412 8.28 17.73 -5.33
N ALA A 413 8.14 16.73 -6.20
CA ALA A 413 7.45 15.47 -5.93
C ALA A 413 8.12 14.67 -4.80
N LEU A 414 9.45 14.57 -4.81
CA LEU A 414 10.20 13.84 -3.79
C LEU A 414 10.12 14.54 -2.43
N ARG A 415 10.31 15.86 -2.40
CA ARG A 415 10.21 16.65 -1.16
C ARG A 415 8.78 16.74 -0.62
N PHE A 416 7.79 16.70 -1.50
CA PHE A 416 6.38 16.57 -1.08
C PHE A 416 6.17 15.27 -0.30
N CYS A 417 6.57 14.12 -0.84
CA CYS A 417 6.44 12.83 -0.14
C CYS A 417 7.24 12.80 1.17
N ALA A 418 8.48 13.26 1.15
CA ALA A 418 9.35 13.33 2.35
C ALA A 418 8.77 14.23 3.47
N GLY A 419 7.98 15.24 3.10
CA GLY A 419 7.34 16.17 4.04
C GLY A 419 6.02 15.71 4.61
N ARG A 420 5.45 14.57 4.16
CA ARG A 420 4.19 14.04 4.68
C ARG A 420 4.40 13.19 5.92
N GLY A 421 3.67 13.51 7.01
CA GLY A 421 3.83 12.87 8.31
C GLY A 421 3.59 11.35 8.28
N ALA A 422 2.75 10.86 7.38
CA ALA A 422 2.49 9.43 7.23
C ALA A 422 3.66 8.66 6.57
N VAL A 423 4.49 9.31 5.73
CA VAL A 423 5.50 8.63 4.90
C VAL A 423 6.76 8.33 5.69
N SER A 424 7.05 7.04 5.86
CA SER A 424 8.31 6.55 6.43
C SER A 424 9.44 6.62 5.41
N SER A 425 9.18 6.07 4.21
CA SER A 425 10.16 6.03 3.13
C SER A 425 9.47 6.14 1.77
N SER A 426 10.14 6.80 0.83
CA SER A 426 9.73 6.89 -0.57
C SER A 426 10.56 5.93 -1.42
N LEU A 427 9.91 4.96 -2.06
CA LEU A 427 10.56 3.98 -2.91
C LEU A 427 10.72 4.54 -4.33
N VAL A 428 11.96 4.71 -4.75
CA VAL A 428 12.31 5.31 -6.04
C VAL A 428 13.08 4.32 -6.90
N GLY A 429 12.56 4.05 -8.09
CA GLY A 429 13.26 3.24 -9.10
C GLY A 429 14.17 4.09 -9.97
N HIS A 430 15.39 3.62 -10.20
CA HIS A 430 16.41 4.31 -11.00
C HIS A 430 16.89 3.44 -12.16
N THR A 431 17.16 4.07 -13.30
CA THR A 431 17.73 3.45 -14.49
C THR A 431 19.06 4.09 -14.88
N SER A 432 19.60 4.98 -14.04
CA SER A 432 20.94 5.58 -14.17
C SER A 432 21.43 6.15 -12.83
N LEU A 433 22.73 6.28 -12.68
CA LEU A 433 23.37 6.91 -11.52
C LEU A 433 22.95 8.38 -11.38
N ALA A 434 22.83 9.11 -12.48
CA ALA A 434 22.40 10.51 -12.45
C ALA A 434 20.99 10.69 -11.86
N GLN A 435 20.05 9.75 -12.13
CA GLN A 435 18.72 9.77 -11.49
C GLN A 435 18.81 9.52 -10.00
N LEU A 436 19.67 8.59 -9.57
CA LEU A 436 19.91 8.30 -8.16
C LEU A 436 20.53 9.51 -7.44
N ASP A 437 21.54 10.15 -8.05
CA ASP A 437 22.19 11.33 -7.48
C ASP A 437 21.19 12.49 -7.32
N ALA A 438 20.31 12.72 -8.30
CA ALA A 438 19.26 13.72 -8.22
C ALA A 438 18.25 13.39 -7.09
N THR A 439 17.89 12.12 -6.92
CA THR A 439 17.03 11.66 -5.82
C THR A 439 17.70 11.94 -4.46
N VAL A 440 18.95 11.53 -4.29
CA VAL A 440 19.72 11.75 -3.05
C VAL A 440 19.81 13.25 -2.74
N ALA A 441 20.07 14.08 -3.75
CA ALA A 441 20.13 15.55 -3.59
C ALA A 441 18.78 16.13 -3.11
N ALA A 442 17.64 15.68 -3.65
CA ALA A 442 16.31 16.11 -3.25
C ALA A 442 16.03 15.77 -1.77
N PHE A 443 16.36 14.55 -1.32
CA PHE A 443 16.20 14.14 0.07
C PHE A 443 17.16 14.84 1.04
N LYS A 444 18.39 15.08 0.64
CA LYS A 444 19.31 15.96 1.40
C LYS A 444 18.73 17.38 1.55
N GLY A 445 18.04 17.88 0.52
CA GLY A 445 17.28 19.14 0.59
C GLY A 445 16.10 19.05 1.57
N ALA A 446 15.35 17.95 1.56
CA ALA A 446 14.23 17.73 2.46
C ALA A 446 14.68 17.61 3.94
N ALA A 447 15.84 17.05 4.20
CA ALA A 447 16.39 16.94 5.55
C ALA A 447 16.75 18.29 6.17
N LYS A 448 17.05 19.31 5.34
CA LYS A 448 17.33 20.68 5.80
C LYS A 448 16.06 21.42 6.21
N GLY A 449 14.88 20.99 5.80
CA GLY A 449 13.61 21.57 6.15
C GLY A 449 12.48 21.22 5.18
N PRO A 450 11.23 21.39 5.62
CA PRO A 450 10.07 21.12 4.77
C PRO A 450 10.01 22.13 3.62
N LEU A 451 9.17 21.82 2.61
CA LEU A 451 8.76 22.83 1.62
C LEU A 451 8.10 24.04 2.32
N PRO A 452 8.26 25.27 1.79
CA PRO A 452 7.61 26.46 2.34
C PRO A 452 6.11 26.25 2.58
N ALA A 453 5.57 26.83 3.63
CA ALA A 453 4.17 26.66 3.99
C ALA A 453 3.22 27.10 2.85
N GLN A 454 3.54 28.23 2.19
CA GLN A 454 2.77 28.73 1.05
C GLN A 454 2.81 27.72 -0.12
N LEU A 455 3.96 27.18 -0.46
CA LEU A 455 4.07 26.14 -1.52
C LEU A 455 3.26 24.89 -1.19
N ARG A 456 3.28 24.44 0.06
CA ARG A 456 2.46 23.29 0.50
C ARG A 456 0.97 23.56 0.33
N TRP A 457 0.53 24.77 0.69
CA TRP A 457 -0.85 25.19 0.51
C TRP A 457 -1.24 25.24 -0.98
N GLU A 458 -0.37 25.74 -1.85
CA GLU A 458 -0.63 25.77 -3.29
C GLU A 458 -0.66 24.36 -3.92
N ILE A 459 0.22 23.45 -3.46
CA ILE A 459 0.16 22.02 -3.83
C ILE A 459 -1.21 21.43 -3.46
N ASP A 460 -1.70 21.70 -2.26
CA ASP A 460 -3.00 21.22 -1.82
C ASP A 460 -4.15 21.82 -2.65
N ARG A 461 -4.05 23.08 -3.09
CA ARG A 461 -5.02 23.69 -4.00
C ARG A 461 -5.04 23.05 -5.38
N VAL A 462 -3.89 22.68 -5.93
CA VAL A 462 -3.84 21.92 -7.20
C VAL A 462 -4.57 20.58 -7.02
N HIS A 463 -4.32 19.88 -5.93
CA HIS A 463 -5.01 18.62 -5.64
C HIS A 463 -6.54 18.80 -5.51
N LEU A 464 -6.99 19.84 -4.83
CA LEU A 464 -8.41 20.10 -4.62
C LEU A 464 -9.19 20.45 -5.90
N GLN A 465 -8.52 20.89 -6.98
CA GLN A 465 -9.17 21.12 -8.26
C GLN A 465 -9.69 19.82 -8.88
N ASN A 466 -8.93 18.74 -8.74
CA ASN A 466 -9.35 17.38 -9.07
C ASN A 466 -8.58 16.39 -8.17
N ARG A 467 -9.29 15.76 -7.25
CA ARG A 467 -8.69 14.85 -6.26
C ARG A 467 -8.25 13.51 -6.86
N LEU A 468 -8.83 13.13 -7.99
CA LEU A 468 -8.52 11.89 -8.69
C LEU A 468 -8.20 12.16 -10.17
N PRO A 469 -7.17 12.98 -10.47
CA PRO A 469 -6.88 13.37 -11.85
C PRO A 469 -6.54 12.17 -12.75
N LEU A 470 -6.07 11.07 -12.18
CA LEU A 470 -5.72 9.84 -12.91
C LEU A 470 -6.94 9.03 -13.34
N PHE A 471 -8.11 9.30 -12.77
CA PHE A 471 -9.35 8.56 -12.98
C PHE A 471 -10.47 9.49 -13.46
N SER A 472 -10.12 10.67 -13.99
CA SER A 472 -11.09 11.59 -14.57
C SER A 472 -11.68 11.00 -15.83
N ASN A 473 -13.01 11.07 -15.93
CA ASN A 473 -13.70 10.74 -17.19
C ASN A 473 -13.47 11.86 -18.19
N ASP A 474 -12.62 11.64 -19.16
CA ASP A 474 -12.52 12.43 -20.37
C ASP A 474 -12.43 11.47 -21.58
N GLU A 475 -12.57 12.00 -22.78
CA GLU A 475 -12.57 11.19 -24.02
C GLU A 475 -11.30 10.33 -24.14
N ALA A 476 -10.16 10.83 -23.71
CA ALA A 476 -8.91 10.08 -23.73
C ALA A 476 -8.90 8.87 -22.78
N GLN A 477 -9.77 8.88 -21.78
CA GLN A 477 -9.93 7.79 -20.83
C GLN A 477 -10.91 6.73 -21.34
N SER A 478 -11.94 7.12 -22.08
CA SER A 478 -12.90 6.17 -22.65
C SER A 478 -12.24 5.23 -23.67
N ASP A 479 -11.37 5.76 -24.52
CA ASP A 479 -10.61 4.97 -25.50
C ASP A 479 -9.58 4.05 -24.85
N TRP A 480 -9.15 4.41 -23.64
CA TRP A 480 -8.13 3.67 -22.90
C TRP A 480 -8.72 2.60 -21.99
N LEU A 481 -9.94 2.80 -21.49
CA LEU A 481 -10.73 1.80 -20.77
C LEU A 481 -11.44 0.83 -21.75
N GLY A 482 -11.01 0.79 -23.03
CA GLY A 482 -11.52 -0.16 -24.01
C GLY A 482 -11.71 -1.55 -23.39
N GLU A 483 -12.70 -2.29 -23.86
CA GLU A 483 -13.24 -3.54 -23.31
C GLU A 483 -12.20 -4.59 -22.86
N GLY A 484 -10.97 -4.51 -23.33
CA GLY A 484 -9.87 -5.40 -22.95
C GLY A 484 -9.15 -5.03 -21.65
N PHE A 485 -9.43 -3.87 -21.03
CA PHE A 485 -8.77 -3.44 -19.78
C PHE A 485 -9.66 -3.48 -18.52
N ILE A 486 -10.94 -3.68 -18.69
CA ILE A 486 -11.74 -4.32 -17.64
C ILE A 486 -11.20 -5.75 -17.63
N GLY A 487 -10.02 -5.89 -17.01
CA GLY A 487 -9.26 -7.10 -17.00
C GLY A 487 -10.20 -8.23 -16.70
N GLU A 488 -10.06 -9.32 -17.43
CA GLU A 488 -10.79 -10.54 -17.19
C GLU A 488 -11.11 -10.58 -15.72
N ARG A 489 -12.39 -10.49 -15.39
CA ARG A 489 -12.85 -10.55 -14.01
C ARG A 489 -12.12 -11.75 -13.47
N ILE A 490 -11.16 -11.52 -12.58
CA ILE A 490 -10.38 -12.60 -12.00
C ILE A 490 -11.44 -13.62 -11.55
N PRO A 491 -11.53 -14.78 -12.20
CA PRO A 491 -12.63 -15.70 -11.97
C PRO A 491 -12.69 -16.17 -10.54
#